data_5f31a21c1c51cf3de7e3add8b5bd3577
#
_entry.id   5f31a21c1c51cf3de7e3add8b5bd3577
#
_cell.length_a   1.000
_cell.length_b   1.000
_cell.length_c   1.000
_cell.angle_alpha   90.00
_cell.angle_beta   90.00
_cell.angle_gamma   90.00
#
_symmetry.space_group_name_H-M   'P 1'
#
loop_
_entity.id
_entity.type
_entity.pdbx_description
1 polymer ?
#
loop_
_entity_poly.entity_id
_entity_poly.type
_entity_poly.pdbx_seq_one_letter_code
_entity_poly.pdbx_strand_id
1 'polypeptide(L)'
;MKCKLEKLEIPAEQPFKNCKLDREKYADVLKAIITTYNKGFVLAINGKWGTGKTTFVEMWKAYLKLDHFHTLYFNAWENDFISDPLIGLLGELKKMSPQKKAEEALESVINTAGKIVLKAAPAMFKGVVKRYAGEEIVDILCDGIEEGTSMLKKAIENYENQKRSLSDFRKELENYVNEVCEKKPLIFIIDELDRCNPHYAVKTLERIKHLFNIPNIVFVLSIDKEQLSNS
;
A
#
# COMPACT_ATOMS: atom_id res chain seq x y z
N MET A 1 -25.63 26.00 14.14
CA MET A 1 -25.07 26.35 12.83
C MET A 1 -24.02 25.30 12.49
N LYS A 2 -24.34 24.29 11.65
CA LYS A 2 -23.35 23.28 11.21
C LYS A 2 -22.52 23.94 10.10
N CYS A 3 -21.31 24.38 10.40
CA CYS A 3 -20.35 24.82 9.41
C CYS A 3 -19.85 23.54 8.69
N LYS A 4 -20.56 23.11 7.64
CA LYS A 4 -20.06 22.14 6.70
C LYS A 4 -19.04 22.90 5.86
N LEU A 5 -17.74 22.67 6.11
CA LEU A 5 -16.72 23.09 5.15
C LEU A 5 -17.04 22.39 3.83
N GLU A 6 -17.45 23.16 2.85
CA GLU A 6 -17.68 22.62 1.50
C GLU A 6 -16.34 22.02 1.00
N LYS A 7 -16.41 20.77 0.56
CA LYS A 7 -15.23 20.09 0.00
C LYS A 7 -14.83 20.85 -1.27
N LEU A 8 -13.56 21.22 -1.38
CA LEU A 8 -13.05 21.93 -2.54
C LEU A 8 -13.34 21.12 -3.81
N GLU A 9 -14.01 21.74 -4.77
CA GLU A 9 -14.27 21.13 -6.08
C GLU A 9 -12.97 21.05 -6.88
N ILE A 10 -12.62 19.84 -7.35
CA ILE A 10 -11.45 19.56 -8.17
C ILE A 10 -11.93 19.25 -9.58
N PRO A 11 -11.84 20.19 -10.52
CA PRO A 11 -12.25 19.97 -11.91
C PRO A 11 -11.38 18.92 -12.57
N ALA A 12 -12.00 17.97 -13.29
CA ALA A 12 -11.27 16.83 -13.87
C ALA A 12 -10.24 17.27 -14.95
N GLU A 13 -10.56 18.29 -15.75
CA GLU A 13 -9.70 18.78 -16.83
C GLU A 13 -8.63 19.78 -16.36
N GLN A 14 -8.86 20.45 -15.24
CA GLN A 14 -7.95 21.45 -14.66
C GLN A 14 -7.90 21.28 -13.13
N PRO A 15 -7.25 20.22 -12.62
CA PRO A 15 -7.32 19.88 -11.21
C PRO A 15 -6.81 20.96 -10.25
N PHE A 16 -5.89 21.82 -10.71
CA PHE A 16 -5.32 22.91 -9.91
C PHE A 16 -6.01 24.27 -10.10
N LYS A 17 -7.09 24.36 -10.92
CA LYS A 17 -7.81 25.62 -11.19
C LYS A 17 -8.21 26.38 -9.91
N ASN A 18 -8.64 25.65 -8.89
CA ASN A 18 -9.08 26.24 -7.62
C ASN A 18 -7.96 26.29 -6.56
N CYS A 19 -6.71 25.98 -6.94
CA CYS A 19 -5.56 26.01 -6.05
C CYS A 19 -5.01 27.43 -5.88
N LYS A 20 -5.28 28.05 -4.73
CA LYS A 20 -4.82 29.43 -4.42
C LYS A 20 -3.32 29.51 -4.02
N LEU A 21 -2.65 28.37 -3.84
CA LEU A 21 -1.28 28.29 -3.33
C LEU A 21 -0.24 28.00 -4.41
N ASP A 22 -0.60 28.11 -5.69
CA ASP A 22 0.29 27.86 -6.84
C ASP A 22 1.07 26.54 -6.72
N ARG A 23 0.35 25.43 -6.38
CA ARG A 23 0.96 24.13 -6.11
C ARG A 23 1.10 23.24 -7.34
N GLU A 24 0.59 23.65 -8.49
CA GLU A 24 0.69 22.90 -9.75
C GLU A 24 2.17 22.65 -10.11
N LYS A 25 3.04 23.66 -9.92
CA LYS A 25 4.48 23.53 -10.13
C LYS A 25 5.13 22.41 -9.30
N TYR A 26 4.64 22.15 -8.07
CA TYR A 26 5.13 21.03 -7.28
C TYR A 26 4.62 19.69 -7.83
N ALA A 27 3.38 19.67 -8.35
CA ALA A 27 2.83 18.49 -9.02
C ALA A 27 3.65 18.12 -10.27
N ASP A 28 4.11 19.11 -11.04
CA ASP A 28 4.99 18.91 -12.20
C ASP A 28 6.33 18.32 -11.81
N VAL A 29 6.97 18.86 -10.77
CA VAL A 29 8.24 18.34 -10.26
C VAL A 29 8.07 16.90 -9.78
N LEU A 30 7.03 16.60 -9.01
CA LEU A 30 6.75 15.25 -8.55
C LEU A 30 6.48 14.30 -9.70
N LYS A 31 5.72 14.73 -10.73
CA LYS A 31 5.49 13.95 -11.95
C LYS A 31 6.80 13.66 -12.69
N ALA A 32 7.68 14.64 -12.83
CA ALA A 32 8.98 14.45 -13.44
C ALA A 32 9.82 13.42 -12.68
N ILE A 33 9.83 13.46 -11.34
CA ILE A 33 10.54 12.49 -10.49
C ILE A 33 10.00 11.08 -10.73
N ILE A 34 8.69 10.86 -10.62
CA ILE A 34 8.09 9.52 -10.76
C ILE A 34 8.22 8.95 -12.17
N THR A 35 8.39 9.81 -13.18
CA THR A 35 8.57 9.38 -14.59
C THR A 35 10.02 9.01 -14.88
N THR A 36 10.97 9.67 -14.21
CA THR A 36 12.41 9.47 -14.47
C THR A 36 12.93 8.21 -13.78
N TYR A 37 12.41 7.89 -12.58
CA TYR A 37 12.88 6.74 -11.81
C TYR A 37 11.97 5.54 -12.01
N ASN A 38 12.48 4.51 -12.71
CA ASN A 38 11.78 3.26 -12.99
C ASN A 38 11.99 2.18 -11.92
N LYS A 39 12.87 2.43 -10.93
CA LYS A 39 13.04 1.57 -9.75
C LYS A 39 12.04 2.01 -8.70
N GLY A 40 11.46 1.05 -7.97
CA GLY A 40 10.56 1.36 -6.85
C GLY A 40 11.25 2.27 -5.83
N PHE A 41 10.52 3.26 -5.35
CA PHE A 41 10.99 4.19 -4.32
C PHE A 41 9.85 4.74 -3.49
N VAL A 42 10.20 5.44 -2.42
CA VAL A 42 9.26 6.12 -1.53
C VAL A 42 9.49 7.62 -1.58
N LEU A 43 8.41 8.36 -1.72
CA LEU A 43 8.38 9.81 -1.69
C LEU A 43 7.54 10.26 -0.50
N ALA A 44 8.00 11.27 0.24
CA ALA A 44 7.23 11.85 1.33
C ALA A 44 6.78 13.27 0.99
N ILE A 45 5.46 13.51 1.06
CA ILE A 45 4.87 14.84 1.07
C ILE A 45 4.72 15.23 2.54
N ASN A 46 5.71 15.96 3.04
CA ASN A 46 5.76 16.38 4.45
C ASN A 46 5.16 17.76 4.65
N GLY A 47 4.33 17.90 5.68
CA GLY A 47 3.78 19.20 6.10
C GLY A 47 2.93 19.06 7.36
N LYS A 48 2.82 20.14 8.13
CA LYS A 48 2.02 20.19 9.37
C LYS A 48 0.53 19.94 9.09
N TRP A 49 -0.21 19.57 10.12
CA TRP A 49 -1.66 19.49 10.02
C TRP A 49 -2.27 20.81 9.57
N GLY A 50 -3.33 20.74 8.78
CA GLY A 50 -4.01 21.93 8.24
C GLY A 50 -3.32 22.61 7.06
N THR A 51 -2.14 22.15 6.63
CA THR A 51 -1.45 22.76 5.45
C THR A 51 -2.06 22.37 4.10
N GLY A 52 -3.09 21.52 4.08
CA GLY A 52 -3.77 21.10 2.85
C GLY A 52 -3.04 20.00 2.08
N LYS A 53 -2.32 19.09 2.77
CA LYS A 53 -1.65 17.92 2.16
C LYS A 53 -2.67 17.05 1.41
N THR A 54 -3.72 16.61 2.08
CA THR A 54 -4.78 15.77 1.50
C THR A 54 -5.42 16.42 0.27
N THR A 55 -5.72 17.73 0.34
CA THR A 55 -6.25 18.48 -0.82
C THR A 55 -5.27 18.49 -1.99
N PHE A 56 -3.97 18.71 -1.71
CA PHE A 56 -2.94 18.65 -2.74
C PHE A 56 -2.84 17.25 -3.36
N VAL A 57 -2.86 16.20 -2.55
CA VAL A 57 -2.84 14.81 -3.00
C VAL A 57 -4.05 14.50 -3.89
N GLU A 58 -5.25 14.94 -3.52
CA GLU A 58 -6.45 14.76 -4.34
C GLU A 58 -6.35 15.48 -5.69
N MET A 59 -5.83 16.72 -5.71
CA MET A 59 -5.56 17.47 -6.94
C MET A 59 -4.51 16.77 -7.80
N TRP A 60 -3.43 16.31 -7.18
CA TRP A 60 -2.34 15.63 -7.87
C TRP A 60 -2.78 14.29 -8.47
N LYS A 61 -3.61 13.52 -7.78
CA LYS A 61 -4.24 12.31 -8.34
C LYS A 61 -5.03 12.62 -9.62
N ALA A 62 -5.87 13.66 -9.57
CA ALA A 62 -6.64 14.06 -10.73
C ALA A 62 -5.73 14.54 -11.88
N TYR A 63 -4.64 15.24 -11.56
CA TYR A 63 -3.62 15.68 -12.50
C TYR A 63 -2.88 14.51 -13.17
N LEU A 64 -2.47 13.53 -12.39
CA LEU A 64 -1.81 12.32 -12.89
C LEU A 64 -2.72 11.48 -13.79
N LYS A 65 -4.03 11.49 -13.51
CA LYS A 65 -5.03 10.80 -14.33
C LYS A 65 -5.14 11.38 -15.74
N LEU A 66 -4.90 12.67 -15.95
CA LEU A 66 -4.86 13.28 -17.28
C LEU A 66 -3.78 12.65 -18.18
N ASP A 67 -2.68 12.24 -17.58
CA ASP A 67 -1.59 11.53 -18.26
C ASP A 67 -1.68 10.00 -18.13
N HIS A 68 -2.86 9.47 -17.83
CA HIS A 68 -3.13 8.03 -17.73
C HIS A 68 -2.23 7.28 -16.72
N PHE A 69 -1.81 7.94 -15.64
CA PHE A 69 -1.18 7.23 -14.52
C PHE A 69 -2.23 6.51 -13.67
N HIS A 70 -1.89 5.33 -13.22
CA HIS A 70 -2.68 4.61 -12.24
C HIS A 70 -2.29 5.04 -10.83
N THR A 71 -3.28 5.50 -10.07
CA THR A 71 -3.08 5.95 -8.69
C THR A 71 -4.01 5.21 -7.76
N LEU A 72 -3.48 4.69 -6.66
CA LEU A 72 -4.24 4.15 -5.54
C LEU A 72 -4.14 5.11 -4.35
N TYR A 73 -5.22 5.26 -3.63
CA TYR A 73 -5.29 6.10 -2.44
C TYR A 73 -5.76 5.28 -1.24
N PHE A 74 -4.94 5.26 -0.22
CA PHE A 74 -5.20 4.58 1.03
C PHE A 74 -5.13 5.58 2.18
N ASN A 75 -6.29 5.89 2.80
CA ASN A 75 -6.34 6.65 4.03
C ASN A 75 -6.03 5.70 5.19
N ALA A 76 -4.85 5.82 5.77
CA ALA A 76 -4.39 4.92 6.81
C ALA A 76 -5.24 5.05 8.09
N TRP A 77 -5.65 6.27 8.45
CA TRP A 77 -6.45 6.54 9.64
C TRP A 77 -7.86 5.97 9.55
N GLU A 78 -8.50 6.05 8.39
CA GLU A 78 -9.82 5.43 8.18
C GLU A 78 -9.78 3.90 8.22
N ASN A 79 -8.60 3.31 8.05
CA ASN A 79 -8.40 1.87 7.96
C ASN A 79 -7.60 1.28 9.15
N ASP A 80 -7.29 2.05 10.18
CA ASP A 80 -6.48 1.58 11.32
C ASP A 80 -7.18 0.57 12.24
N PHE A 81 -8.46 0.30 11.99
CA PHE A 81 -9.20 -0.80 12.61
C PHE A 81 -8.82 -2.18 12.04
N ILE A 82 -8.15 -2.23 10.89
CA ILE A 82 -7.70 -3.47 10.25
C ILE A 82 -6.42 -3.95 10.95
N SER A 83 -6.37 -5.21 11.35
CA SER A 83 -5.21 -5.77 12.07
C SER A 83 -3.92 -5.82 11.26
N ASP A 84 -4.00 -5.95 9.92
CA ASP A 84 -2.84 -5.94 9.03
C ASP A 84 -3.06 -4.99 7.85
N PRO A 85 -2.23 -3.93 7.76
CA PRO A 85 -2.33 -2.94 6.69
C PRO A 85 -2.25 -3.52 5.28
N LEU A 86 -1.57 -4.65 5.10
CA LEU A 86 -1.47 -5.31 3.79
C LEU A 86 -2.84 -5.68 3.23
N ILE A 87 -3.79 -6.06 4.09
CA ILE A 87 -5.16 -6.39 3.68
C ILE A 87 -5.85 -5.16 3.07
N GLY A 88 -5.70 -4.00 3.72
CA GLY A 88 -6.26 -2.74 3.21
C GLY A 88 -5.63 -2.33 1.88
N LEU A 89 -4.30 -2.44 1.78
CA LEU A 89 -3.56 -2.13 0.55
C LEU A 89 -4.00 -3.03 -0.62
N LEU A 90 -4.21 -4.32 -0.38
CA LEU A 90 -4.74 -5.26 -1.39
C LEU A 90 -6.19 -4.95 -1.76
N GLY A 91 -6.98 -4.46 -0.82
CA GLY A 91 -8.34 -3.98 -1.06
C GLY A 91 -8.37 -2.82 -2.08
N GLU A 92 -7.40 -1.91 -1.99
CA GLU A 92 -7.27 -0.83 -2.98
C GLU A 92 -6.80 -1.35 -4.35
N LEU A 93 -5.86 -2.30 -4.40
CA LEU A 93 -5.45 -2.95 -5.65
C LEU A 93 -6.63 -3.62 -6.37
N LYS A 94 -7.52 -4.27 -5.62
CA LYS A 94 -8.70 -4.94 -6.19
C LYS A 94 -9.62 -3.98 -6.94
N LYS A 95 -9.71 -2.73 -6.54
CA LYS A 95 -10.53 -1.71 -7.22
C LYS A 95 -10.03 -1.35 -8.63
N MET A 96 -8.77 -1.68 -8.95
CA MET A 96 -8.14 -1.38 -10.24
C MET A 96 -8.33 -2.48 -11.30
N SER A 97 -8.88 -3.64 -10.96
CA SER A 97 -8.88 -4.83 -11.82
C SER A 97 -10.21 -5.02 -12.57
N PRO A 98 -10.49 -4.24 -13.62
CA PRO A 98 -11.73 -4.38 -14.39
C PRO A 98 -11.66 -5.45 -15.49
N GLN A 99 -10.46 -5.97 -15.83
CA GLN A 99 -10.25 -6.94 -16.91
C GLN A 99 -9.93 -8.32 -16.34
N LYS A 100 -10.45 -9.38 -16.98
CA LYS A 100 -10.27 -10.76 -16.53
C LYS A 100 -8.81 -11.16 -16.31
N LYS A 101 -7.90 -10.72 -17.17
CA LYS A 101 -6.47 -11.03 -17.06
C LYS A 101 -5.82 -10.33 -15.86
N ALA A 102 -6.26 -9.12 -15.54
CA ALA A 102 -5.85 -8.39 -14.35
C ALA A 102 -6.41 -9.04 -13.08
N GLU A 103 -7.59 -9.66 -13.13
CA GLU A 103 -8.18 -10.42 -12.02
C GLU A 103 -7.35 -11.67 -11.72
N GLU A 104 -6.93 -12.44 -12.73
CA GLU A 104 -6.08 -13.63 -12.56
C GLU A 104 -4.71 -13.27 -11.95
N ALA A 105 -4.09 -12.18 -12.42
CA ALA A 105 -2.85 -11.66 -11.85
C ALA A 105 -3.03 -11.18 -10.41
N LEU A 106 -4.14 -10.51 -10.10
CA LEU A 106 -4.48 -10.08 -8.75
C LEU A 106 -4.70 -11.27 -7.80
N GLU A 107 -5.33 -12.33 -8.27
CA GLU A 107 -5.54 -13.54 -7.48
C GLU A 107 -4.20 -14.16 -7.06
N SER A 108 -3.22 -14.21 -7.94
CA SER A 108 -1.84 -14.64 -7.61
C SER A 108 -1.20 -13.74 -6.55
N VAL A 109 -1.39 -12.42 -6.63
CA VAL A 109 -0.95 -11.47 -5.60
C VAL A 109 -1.62 -11.75 -4.26
N ILE A 110 -2.93 -11.95 -4.23
CA ILE A 110 -3.70 -12.23 -3.01
C ILE A 110 -3.24 -13.55 -2.37
N ASN A 111 -3.05 -14.60 -3.16
CA ASN A 111 -2.60 -15.91 -2.69
C ASN A 111 -1.21 -15.85 -2.04
N THR A 112 -0.27 -15.12 -2.65
CA THR A 112 1.06 -14.93 -2.08
C THR A 112 1.06 -14.04 -0.84
N ALA A 113 0.24 -12.97 -0.83
CA ALA A 113 0.03 -12.12 0.33
C ALA A 113 -0.59 -12.88 1.51
N GLY A 114 -1.53 -13.79 1.25
CA GLY A 114 -2.15 -14.65 2.26
C GLY A 114 -1.11 -15.44 3.07
N LYS A 115 -0.07 -15.96 2.42
CA LYS A 115 1.04 -16.65 3.09
C LYS A 115 1.82 -15.74 4.05
N ILE A 116 1.92 -14.44 3.74
CA ILE A 116 2.62 -13.45 4.58
C ILE A 116 1.76 -13.06 5.78
N VAL A 117 0.47 -12.77 5.55
CA VAL A 117 -0.46 -12.33 6.59
C VAL A 117 -0.71 -13.45 7.61
N LEU A 118 -0.89 -14.69 7.15
CA LEU A 118 -1.13 -15.85 8.01
C LEU A 118 0.02 -16.14 8.97
N LYS A 119 1.26 -16.01 8.51
CA LYS A 119 2.45 -16.24 9.35
C LYS A 119 2.66 -15.15 10.39
N ALA A 120 2.09 -13.96 10.17
CA ALA A 120 2.19 -12.83 11.10
C ALA A 120 1.00 -12.72 12.07
N ALA A 121 -0.06 -13.51 11.89
CA ALA A 121 -1.30 -13.38 12.65
C ALA A 121 -1.38 -14.37 13.83
N PRO A 122 -1.82 -13.93 15.02
CA PRO A 122 -2.24 -14.82 16.08
C PRO A 122 -3.41 -15.72 15.63
N ALA A 123 -3.59 -16.86 16.31
CA ALA A 123 -4.56 -17.92 15.94
C ALA A 123 -6.01 -17.47 15.65
N MET A 124 -6.42 -16.30 16.14
CA MET A 124 -7.77 -15.74 15.92
C MET A 124 -8.05 -15.33 14.46
N PHE A 125 -7.03 -15.08 13.64
CA PHE A 125 -7.21 -14.67 12.23
C PHE A 125 -7.33 -15.83 11.24
N LYS A 126 -7.11 -17.07 11.67
CA LYS A 126 -7.21 -18.27 10.82
C LYS A 126 -8.57 -18.37 10.11
N GLY A 127 -9.66 -17.94 10.76
CA GLY A 127 -11.02 -18.01 10.20
C GLY A 127 -11.30 -17.03 9.06
N VAL A 128 -10.69 -15.85 9.09
CA VAL A 128 -10.88 -14.83 8.04
C VAL A 128 -10.11 -15.20 6.77
N VAL A 129 -8.89 -15.70 6.94
CA VAL A 129 -8.04 -16.08 5.80
C VAL A 129 -8.53 -17.36 5.14
N LYS A 130 -9.09 -18.32 5.91
CA LYS A 130 -9.74 -19.53 5.37
C LYS A 130 -10.85 -19.18 4.35
N ARG A 131 -11.52 -18.05 4.54
CA ARG A 131 -12.60 -17.58 3.66
C ARG A 131 -12.11 -16.96 2.35
N TYR A 132 -10.86 -16.48 2.28
CA TYR A 132 -10.29 -15.78 1.13
C TYR A 132 -9.19 -16.55 0.38
N ALA A 133 -8.49 -17.49 1.03
CA ALA A 133 -7.29 -18.15 0.49
C ALA A 133 -7.40 -19.68 0.33
N GLY A 134 -8.59 -20.28 0.58
CA GLY A 134 -8.79 -21.74 0.45
C GLY A 134 -8.27 -22.57 1.64
N GLU A 135 -8.73 -23.81 1.74
CA GLU A 135 -8.46 -24.71 2.90
C GLU A 135 -7.04 -25.25 2.97
N GLU A 136 -6.37 -25.42 1.85
CA GLU A 136 -5.03 -26.06 1.78
C GLU A 136 -3.89 -25.31 2.50
N ILE A 137 -4.04 -24.01 2.72
CA ILE A 137 -2.98 -23.17 3.33
C ILE A 137 -2.98 -23.27 4.86
N VAL A 138 -4.07 -23.70 5.47
CA VAL A 138 -4.24 -23.72 6.94
C VAL A 138 -3.61 -24.95 7.61
N ASP A 139 -3.60 -26.11 6.95
CA ASP A 139 -3.16 -27.38 7.54
C ASP A 139 -1.63 -27.50 7.65
N ILE A 140 -0.88 -26.76 6.82
CA ILE A 140 0.61 -26.78 6.83
C ILE A 140 1.22 -26.12 8.09
N LEU A 141 0.42 -25.40 8.89
CA LEU A 141 0.92 -24.55 9.98
C LEU A 141 0.73 -25.11 11.39
N CYS A 142 0.16 -26.30 11.56
CA CYS A 142 -0.31 -26.77 12.87
C CYS A 142 0.48 -27.91 13.53
N ASP A 143 1.53 -28.49 12.93
CA ASP A 143 2.22 -29.63 13.51
C ASP A 143 3.57 -29.32 14.21
N GLY A 144 3.59 -29.68 15.49
CA GLY A 144 4.69 -30.31 16.20
C GLY A 144 5.70 -29.42 16.91
N ILE A 145 5.65 -29.45 18.24
CA ILE A 145 6.72 -29.01 19.16
C ILE A 145 7.62 -30.21 19.43
N GLU A 146 8.89 -30.13 19.06
CA GLU A 146 9.95 -31.01 19.54
C GLU A 146 11.31 -30.30 19.73
N GLU A 147 12.14 -30.83 20.65
CA GLU A 147 13.22 -30.20 21.42
C GLU A 147 14.42 -29.60 20.67
N GLY A 148 14.97 -28.55 21.23
CA GLY A 148 16.33 -27.96 21.13
C GLY A 148 16.91 -27.71 19.73
N THR A 149 17.61 -28.69 19.16
CA THR A 149 18.22 -28.61 17.82
C THR A 149 17.20 -28.65 16.71
N SER A 150 16.03 -29.25 16.92
CA SER A 150 14.91 -29.26 16.00
C SER A 150 14.25 -27.90 15.95
N MET A 151 14.17 -27.16 17.07
CA MET A 151 13.64 -25.79 17.12
C MET A 151 14.45 -24.82 16.25
N LEU A 152 15.79 -24.90 16.29
CA LEU A 152 16.63 -24.03 15.48
C LEU A 152 16.52 -24.38 13.98
N LYS A 153 16.45 -25.65 13.62
CA LYS A 153 16.19 -26.07 12.23
C LYS A 153 14.84 -25.55 11.74
N LYS A 154 13.76 -25.72 12.52
CA LYS A 154 12.43 -25.20 12.21
C LYS A 154 12.42 -23.66 12.12
N ALA A 155 13.16 -22.96 12.97
CA ALA A 155 13.29 -21.50 12.89
C ALA A 155 13.99 -21.04 11.59
N ILE A 156 15.04 -21.75 11.17
CA ILE A 156 15.75 -21.49 9.91
C ILE A 156 14.82 -21.78 8.71
N GLU A 157 14.16 -22.92 8.69
CA GLU A 157 13.19 -23.27 7.66
C GLU A 157 12.05 -22.24 7.57
N ASN A 158 11.51 -21.81 8.71
CA ASN A 158 10.50 -20.76 8.78
C ASN A 158 11.01 -19.43 8.22
N TYR A 159 12.25 -19.05 8.54
CA TYR A 159 12.89 -17.86 7.99
C TYR A 159 13.02 -17.94 6.46
N GLU A 160 13.54 -19.06 5.95
CA GLU A 160 13.67 -19.29 4.51
C GLU A 160 12.32 -19.26 3.79
N ASN A 161 11.30 -19.90 4.37
CA ASN A 161 9.95 -19.91 3.84
C ASN A 161 9.30 -18.51 3.86
N GLN A 162 9.58 -17.70 4.89
CA GLN A 162 9.12 -16.30 4.93
C GLN A 162 9.80 -15.46 3.84
N LYS A 163 11.13 -15.63 3.71
CA LYS A 163 11.90 -14.92 2.67
C LYS A 163 11.42 -15.29 1.26
N ARG A 164 11.15 -16.58 1.01
CA ARG A 164 10.58 -17.06 -0.26
C ARG A 164 9.20 -16.48 -0.50
N SER A 165 8.29 -16.56 0.47
CA SER A 165 6.94 -16.01 0.35
C SER A 165 6.94 -14.51 0.04
N LEU A 166 7.87 -13.73 0.62
CA LEU A 166 8.02 -12.31 0.33
C LEU A 166 8.57 -12.08 -1.08
N SER A 167 9.51 -12.91 -1.54
CA SER A 167 10.03 -12.85 -2.90
C SER A 167 8.94 -13.16 -3.93
N ASP A 168 8.16 -14.21 -3.71
CA ASP A 168 7.06 -14.60 -4.58
C ASP A 168 6.00 -13.49 -4.65
N PHE A 169 5.63 -12.92 -3.50
CA PHE A 169 4.69 -11.82 -3.45
C PHE A 169 5.16 -10.58 -4.25
N ARG A 170 6.44 -10.22 -4.11
CA ARG A 170 7.02 -9.11 -4.89
C ARG A 170 6.94 -9.36 -6.39
N LYS A 171 7.27 -10.58 -6.81
CA LYS A 171 7.23 -11.00 -8.21
C LYS A 171 5.80 -10.94 -8.77
N GLU A 172 4.83 -11.47 -8.04
CA GLU A 172 3.44 -11.44 -8.46
C GLU A 172 2.88 -10.01 -8.52
N LEU A 173 3.26 -9.16 -7.55
CA LEU A 173 2.85 -7.75 -7.56
C LEU A 173 3.50 -6.98 -8.72
N GLU A 174 4.76 -7.25 -9.05
CA GLU A 174 5.44 -6.68 -10.23
C GLU A 174 4.74 -7.12 -11.52
N ASN A 175 4.41 -8.40 -11.66
CA ASN A 175 3.67 -8.93 -12.80
C ASN A 175 2.32 -8.24 -12.95
N TYR A 176 1.57 -8.11 -11.87
CA TYR A 176 0.28 -7.42 -11.84
C TYR A 176 0.40 -5.96 -12.31
N VAL A 177 1.37 -5.22 -11.77
CA VAL A 177 1.59 -3.80 -12.13
C VAL A 177 1.96 -3.67 -13.61
N ASN A 178 2.82 -4.54 -14.12
CA ASN A 178 3.21 -4.53 -15.52
C ASN A 178 2.03 -4.84 -16.46
N GLU A 179 1.10 -5.70 -16.04
CA GLU A 179 -0.09 -6.03 -16.81
C GLU A 179 -1.11 -4.88 -16.82
N VAL A 180 -1.29 -4.18 -15.69
CA VAL A 180 -2.33 -3.15 -15.52
C VAL A 180 -1.86 -1.77 -15.94
N CYS A 181 -0.60 -1.43 -15.71
CA CYS A 181 -0.13 -0.03 -15.79
C CYS A 181 0.64 0.33 -17.08
N GLU A 182 0.67 -0.56 -18.09
CA GLU A 182 1.19 -0.28 -19.44
C GLU A 182 2.53 0.50 -19.45
N LYS A 183 3.53 0.06 -18.68
CA LYS A 183 4.87 0.68 -18.54
C LYS A 183 4.92 1.99 -17.72
N LYS A 184 3.81 2.52 -17.24
CA LYS A 184 3.82 3.63 -16.27
C LYS A 184 3.89 3.10 -14.85
N PRO A 185 4.50 3.84 -13.91
CA PRO A 185 4.52 3.39 -12.52
C PRO A 185 3.11 3.46 -11.91
N LEU A 186 2.81 2.46 -11.07
CA LEU A 186 1.71 2.53 -10.12
C LEU A 186 2.08 3.45 -8.98
N ILE A 187 1.26 4.45 -8.70
CA ILE A 187 1.48 5.39 -7.61
C ILE A 187 0.55 5.04 -6.46
N PHE A 188 1.14 4.58 -5.37
CA PHE A 188 0.42 4.17 -4.18
C PHE A 188 0.52 5.26 -3.11
N ILE A 189 -0.55 6.02 -2.91
CA ILE A 189 -0.61 7.14 -1.99
C ILE A 189 -1.18 6.67 -0.66
N ILE A 190 -0.43 6.89 0.42
CA ILE A 190 -0.82 6.60 1.81
C ILE A 190 -0.91 7.93 2.55
N ASP A 191 -2.11 8.28 2.96
CA ASP A 191 -2.39 9.54 3.64
C ASP A 191 -2.78 9.31 5.11
N GLU A 192 -2.58 10.33 5.92
CA GLU A 192 -3.00 10.39 7.34
C GLU A 192 -2.37 9.30 8.24
N LEU A 193 -1.18 8.79 7.88
CA LEU A 193 -0.47 7.79 8.67
C LEU A 193 -0.05 8.33 10.06
N ASP A 194 0.20 9.62 10.15
CA ASP A 194 0.54 10.36 11.37
C ASP A 194 -0.64 10.54 12.35
N ARG A 195 -1.86 10.14 11.96
CA ARG A 195 -3.05 10.15 12.82
C ARG A 195 -3.45 8.78 13.35
N CYS A 196 -2.85 7.73 12.82
CA CYS A 196 -3.14 6.36 13.20
C CYS A 196 -2.70 6.03 14.62
N ASN A 197 -3.25 4.94 15.16
CA ASN A 197 -2.63 4.27 16.29
C ASN A 197 -1.14 4.02 15.97
N PRO A 198 -0.19 4.36 16.87
CA PRO A 198 1.25 4.23 16.62
C PRO A 198 1.67 2.83 16.18
N HIS A 199 1.10 1.81 16.79
CA HIS A 199 1.39 0.41 16.41
C HIS A 199 0.97 0.11 14.97
N TYR A 200 -0.17 0.64 14.52
CA TYR A 200 -0.64 0.48 13.15
C TYR A 200 0.25 1.25 12.16
N ALA A 201 0.65 2.47 12.51
CA ALA A 201 1.53 3.30 11.69
C ALA A 201 2.89 2.60 11.45
N VAL A 202 3.53 2.11 12.52
CA VAL A 202 4.78 1.33 12.44
C VAL A 202 4.59 0.08 11.58
N LYS A 203 3.52 -0.68 11.82
CA LYS A 203 3.23 -1.89 11.06
C LYS A 203 3.00 -1.60 9.58
N THR A 204 2.36 -0.48 9.26
CA THR A 204 2.16 -0.03 7.87
C THR A 204 3.52 0.24 7.21
N LEU A 205 4.41 0.99 7.85
CA LEU A 205 5.75 1.26 7.34
C LEU A 205 6.58 -0.03 7.18
N GLU A 206 6.46 -0.96 8.12
CA GLU A 206 7.13 -2.28 8.02
C GLU A 206 6.63 -3.10 6.83
N ARG A 207 5.33 -3.08 6.55
CA ARG A 207 4.78 -3.73 5.36
C ARG A 207 5.28 -3.09 4.08
N ILE A 208 5.24 -1.77 4.01
CA ILE A 208 5.63 -1.02 2.83
C ILE A 208 7.13 -1.14 2.56
N LYS A 209 8.00 -1.13 3.59
CA LYS A 209 9.45 -1.25 3.38
C LYS A 209 9.85 -2.50 2.61
N HIS A 210 9.09 -3.58 2.75
CA HIS A 210 9.32 -4.81 2.00
C HIS A 210 8.90 -4.72 0.52
N LEU A 211 8.18 -3.66 0.14
CA LEU A 211 7.66 -3.42 -1.20
C LEU A 211 8.41 -2.29 -1.93
N PHE A 212 9.27 -1.54 -1.24
CA PHE A 212 9.92 -0.33 -1.77
C PHE A 212 10.76 -0.55 -3.04
N ASN A 213 11.28 -1.75 -3.24
CA ASN A 213 12.18 -2.04 -4.36
C ASN A 213 11.48 -2.76 -5.52
N ILE A 214 10.14 -2.79 -5.54
CA ILE A 214 9.42 -3.38 -6.67
C ILE A 214 9.45 -2.38 -7.82
N PRO A 215 9.96 -2.77 -9.00
CA PRO A 215 9.97 -1.90 -10.17
C PRO A 215 8.57 -1.39 -10.50
N ASN A 216 8.49 -0.19 -11.03
CA ASN A 216 7.23 0.45 -11.43
C ASN A 216 6.21 0.63 -10.30
N ILE A 217 6.63 0.64 -9.03
CA ILE A 217 5.78 1.03 -7.89
C ILE A 217 6.41 2.21 -7.16
N VAL A 218 5.65 3.28 -7.00
CA VAL A 218 6.04 4.45 -6.22
C VAL A 218 5.09 4.59 -5.04
N PHE A 219 5.63 4.54 -3.83
CA PHE A 219 4.88 4.85 -2.63
C PHE A 219 5.01 6.34 -2.32
N VAL A 220 3.88 6.98 -2.06
CA VAL A 220 3.82 8.39 -1.66
C VAL A 220 3.20 8.46 -0.27
N LEU A 221 3.97 8.90 0.71
CA LEU A 221 3.52 9.11 2.08
C LEU A 221 3.16 10.58 2.27
N SER A 222 1.88 10.86 2.50
CA SER A 222 1.40 12.20 2.86
C SER A 222 1.29 12.28 4.38
N ILE A 223 2.26 12.90 5.04
CA ILE A 223 2.47 12.82 6.48
C ILE A 223 2.88 14.15 7.11
N ASP A 224 2.65 14.26 8.41
CA ASP A 224 3.39 15.17 9.30
C ASP A 224 4.49 14.37 9.99
N LYS A 225 5.73 14.55 9.52
CA LYS A 225 6.88 13.79 10.02
C LYS A 225 7.12 13.99 11.52
N GLU A 226 6.90 15.20 12.03
CA GLU A 226 7.08 15.50 13.46
C GLU A 226 6.09 14.72 14.30
N GLN A 227 4.82 14.71 13.90
CA GLN A 227 3.77 13.93 14.59
C GLN A 227 4.03 12.43 14.50
N LEU A 228 4.36 11.92 13.32
CA LEU A 228 4.66 10.49 13.13
C LEU A 228 5.88 10.03 13.93
N SER A 229 6.85 10.91 14.19
CA SER A 229 8.05 10.58 14.99
C SER A 229 7.78 10.62 16.49
N ASN A 230 6.74 11.32 16.93
CA ASN A 230 6.36 11.49 18.33
C ASN A 230 5.28 10.48 18.78
N SER A 231 4.72 9.73 17.85
CA SER A 231 3.74 8.68 18.10
C SER A 231 4.41 7.31 18.24
#